data_237b5d8989cf3b7600e16c5411527c41
#
_entry.id   237b5d8989cf3b7600e16c5411527c41
#
_cell.length_a   1.000
_cell.length_b   1.000
_cell.length_c   1.000
_cell.angle_alpha   90.00
_cell.angle_beta   90.00
_cell.angle_gamma   90.00
#
_symmetry.space_group_name_H-M   'P 1'
#
loop_
_entity.id
_entity.type
_entity.pdbx_description
1 polymer ?
#
loop_
_entity_poly.entity_id
_entity_poly.type
_entity_poly.pdbx_seq_one_letter_code
_entity_poly.pdbx_strand_id
1 'polypeptide(L)'
;METHCYLCHSPNAAENEGRIAPPMVAIKARYIDKEGYNKEEFVKHVTAFVTNPTEDKALMYGAVRKHGVMPKQAFPKGSIEKIADFMFDYQIEEPKWFKAHWEGHGNENWIQSGKKYVEPKKEKTYADISLEYALGTKKVLGKNLMGAIQKKGTLEALSFCNIQAIPLTDSMSTK
;
A
#
# COMPACT_ATOMS: atom_id res chain seq x y z
N MET A 1 -2.74 7.81 0.25
CA MET A 1 -2.18 6.44 0.25
C MET A 1 -3.03 5.46 1.04
N GLU A 2 -3.46 5.80 2.24
CA GLU A 2 -4.26 4.91 3.11
C GLU A 2 -5.49 4.32 2.39
N THR A 3 -6.25 5.17 1.70
CA THR A 3 -7.49 4.79 1.03
C THR A 3 -7.31 3.83 -0.15
N HIS A 4 -6.19 3.95 -0.87
CA HIS A 4 -6.01 3.28 -2.16
C HIS A 4 -4.87 2.26 -2.20
N CYS A 5 -3.83 2.44 -1.38
CA CYS A 5 -2.60 1.66 -1.50
C CYS A 5 -2.32 0.77 -0.28
N TYR A 6 -2.51 1.29 0.94
CA TYR A 6 -2.12 0.59 2.16
C TYR A 6 -2.94 -0.66 2.48
N LEU A 7 -4.05 -0.89 1.80
CA LEU A 7 -4.78 -2.15 1.92
C LEU A 7 -3.90 -3.35 1.52
N CYS A 8 -3.13 -3.20 0.44
CA CYS A 8 -2.24 -4.23 -0.08
C CYS A 8 -0.76 -3.94 0.26
N HIS A 9 -0.35 -2.68 0.19
CA HIS A 9 1.01 -2.19 0.39
C HIS A 9 1.24 -1.62 1.80
N SER A 10 0.76 -2.32 2.82
CA SER A 10 0.75 -1.84 4.20
C SER A 10 2.14 -1.56 4.76
N PRO A 11 2.36 -0.39 5.41
CA PRO A 11 3.59 -0.11 6.14
C PRO A 11 3.73 -0.97 7.42
N ASN A 12 2.65 -1.60 7.88
CA ASN A 12 2.64 -2.44 9.07
C ASN A 12 2.67 -3.95 8.73
N ALA A 13 2.88 -4.31 7.46
CA ALA A 13 2.98 -5.72 7.07
C ALA A 13 4.23 -6.37 7.62
N ALA A 14 4.13 -7.64 8.04
CA ALA A 14 5.29 -8.43 8.42
C ALA A 14 6.21 -8.69 7.21
N GLU A 15 7.50 -8.93 7.47
CA GLU A 15 8.47 -9.13 6.40
C GLU A 15 8.18 -10.38 5.55
N ASN A 16 7.85 -11.49 6.21
CA ASN A 16 7.81 -12.80 5.57
C ASN A 16 6.42 -13.43 5.48
N GLU A 17 5.46 -13.06 6.29
CA GLU A 17 4.16 -13.70 6.36
C GLU A 17 2.99 -12.76 6.07
N GLY A 18 2.02 -13.25 5.29
CA GLY A 18 0.75 -12.55 5.04
C GLY A 18 0.85 -11.24 4.27
N ARG A 19 2.01 -10.93 3.71
CA ARG A 19 2.21 -9.74 2.88
C ARG A 19 1.69 -10.01 1.47
N ILE A 20 0.74 -9.19 1.04
CA ILE A 20 0.06 -9.31 -0.26
C ILE A 20 0.89 -8.65 -1.37
N ALA A 21 1.60 -7.57 -1.03
CA ALA A 21 2.38 -6.76 -1.95
C ALA A 21 3.58 -6.13 -1.22
N PRO A 22 4.60 -5.65 -1.93
CA PRO A 22 5.70 -4.91 -1.31
C PRO A 22 5.16 -3.64 -0.63
N PRO A 23 5.71 -3.20 0.52
CA PRO A 23 5.29 -1.95 1.13
C PRO A 23 5.59 -0.76 0.22
N MET A 24 4.81 0.33 0.33
CA MET A 24 4.98 1.50 -0.54
C MET A 24 6.39 2.09 -0.50
N VAL A 25 7.06 2.04 0.65
CA VAL A 25 8.46 2.48 0.79
C VAL A 25 9.41 1.67 -0.10
N ALA A 26 9.16 0.37 -0.29
CA ALA A 26 9.98 -0.46 -1.18
C ALA A 26 9.84 -0.05 -2.65
N ILE A 27 8.63 0.36 -3.05
CA ILE A 27 8.39 0.91 -4.38
C ILE A 27 9.15 2.22 -4.55
N LYS A 28 9.00 3.15 -3.60
CA LYS A 28 9.74 4.41 -3.60
C LYS A 28 11.26 4.20 -3.69
N ALA A 29 11.81 3.37 -2.82
CA ALA A 29 13.22 3.05 -2.79
C ALA A 29 13.72 2.44 -4.11
N ARG A 30 12.93 1.54 -4.71
CA ARG A 30 13.30 0.94 -5.99
C ARG A 30 13.44 1.98 -7.09
N TYR A 31 12.47 2.86 -7.26
CA TYR A 31 12.47 3.84 -8.34
C TYR A 31 13.44 5.00 -8.08
N ILE A 32 13.46 5.54 -6.87
CA ILE A 32 14.21 6.77 -6.57
C ILE A 32 15.64 6.43 -6.14
N ASP A 33 15.80 5.61 -5.11
CA ASP A 33 17.12 5.40 -4.49
C ASP A 33 17.98 4.40 -5.27
N LYS A 34 17.37 3.45 -6.00
CA LYS A 34 18.11 2.45 -6.78
C LYS A 34 18.21 2.78 -8.26
N GLU A 35 17.15 3.22 -8.91
CA GLU A 35 17.14 3.53 -10.34
C GLU A 35 17.43 5.02 -10.63
N GLY A 36 17.42 5.88 -9.62
CA GLY A 36 17.76 7.30 -9.75
C GLY A 36 16.73 8.13 -10.50
N TYR A 37 15.46 7.72 -10.50
CA TYR A 37 14.41 8.46 -11.19
C TYR A 37 14.22 9.86 -10.59
N ASN A 38 14.14 10.86 -11.45
CA ASN A 38 13.66 12.18 -11.07
C ASN A 38 12.14 12.17 -10.85
N LYS A 39 11.60 13.27 -10.37
CA LYS A 39 10.18 13.39 -10.00
C LYS A 39 9.23 13.10 -11.16
N GLU A 40 9.52 13.67 -12.32
CA GLU A 40 8.67 13.49 -13.51
C GLU A 40 8.66 12.04 -13.96
N GLU A 41 9.82 11.41 -14.03
CA GLU A 41 9.97 10.01 -14.38
C GLU A 41 9.25 9.09 -13.37
N PHE A 42 9.43 9.35 -12.09
CA PHE A 42 8.77 8.59 -11.02
C PHE A 42 7.26 8.66 -11.12
N VAL A 43 6.68 9.86 -11.20
CA VAL A 43 5.24 10.06 -11.32
C VAL A 43 4.70 9.38 -12.57
N LYS A 44 5.36 9.57 -13.71
CA LYS A 44 4.99 8.98 -15.00
C LYS A 44 4.98 7.45 -14.94
N HIS A 45 6.05 6.84 -14.46
CA HIS A 45 6.19 5.38 -14.44
C HIS A 45 5.26 4.72 -13.44
N VAL A 46 5.13 5.26 -12.23
CA VAL A 46 4.17 4.77 -11.23
C VAL A 46 2.74 4.85 -11.75
N THR A 47 2.37 5.98 -12.33
CA THR A 47 1.03 6.18 -12.91
C THR A 47 0.76 5.21 -14.05
N ALA A 48 1.71 5.04 -14.97
CA ALA A 48 1.58 4.13 -16.10
C ALA A 48 1.44 2.67 -15.66
N PHE A 49 2.21 2.23 -14.66
CA PHE A 49 2.10 0.89 -14.11
C PHE A 49 0.77 0.67 -13.39
N VAL A 50 0.39 1.57 -12.48
CA VAL A 50 -0.85 1.42 -11.69
C VAL A 50 -2.11 1.45 -12.55
N THR A 51 -2.10 2.27 -13.62
CA THR A 51 -3.24 2.38 -14.55
C THR A 51 -3.41 1.12 -15.42
N ASN A 52 -2.32 0.51 -15.82
CA ASN A 52 -2.31 -0.70 -16.62
C ASN A 52 -1.16 -1.62 -16.21
N PRO A 53 -1.31 -2.35 -15.07
CA PRO A 53 -0.25 -3.18 -14.53
C PRO A 53 -0.06 -4.43 -15.41
N THR A 54 1.15 -4.58 -15.91
CA THR A 54 1.61 -5.71 -16.71
C THR A 54 3.01 -6.10 -16.28
N GLU A 55 3.40 -7.35 -16.54
CA GLU A 55 4.68 -7.88 -16.10
C GLU A 55 5.86 -7.14 -16.74
N ASP A 56 5.75 -6.78 -18.01
CA ASP A 56 6.75 -6.02 -18.77
C ASP A 56 6.98 -4.59 -18.28
N LYS A 57 6.00 -4.00 -17.59
CA LYS A 57 6.12 -2.65 -17.00
C LYS A 57 6.63 -2.67 -15.56
N ALA A 58 6.70 -3.82 -14.95
CA ALA A 58 7.10 -3.94 -13.56
C ALA A 58 8.62 -3.81 -13.41
N LEU A 59 9.09 -2.85 -12.60
CA LEU A 59 10.51 -2.73 -12.22
C LEU A 59 10.93 -3.71 -11.12
N MET A 60 9.96 -4.20 -10.35
CA MET A 60 10.21 -5.06 -9.20
C MET A 60 9.93 -6.54 -9.54
N TYR A 61 10.73 -7.13 -10.43
CA TYR A 61 10.55 -8.52 -10.88
C TYR A 61 10.50 -9.55 -9.75
N GLY A 62 11.27 -9.35 -8.68
CA GLY A 62 11.24 -10.20 -7.49
C GLY A 62 9.90 -10.14 -6.76
N ALA A 63 9.28 -8.96 -6.69
CA ALA A 63 7.96 -8.79 -6.11
C ALA A 63 6.88 -9.42 -7.00
N VAL A 64 6.97 -9.27 -8.31
CA VAL A 64 6.05 -9.92 -9.26
C VAL A 64 6.10 -11.45 -9.13
N ARG A 65 7.30 -12.03 -9.04
CA ARG A 65 7.45 -13.48 -8.82
C ARG A 65 6.85 -13.95 -7.50
N LYS A 66 6.94 -13.14 -6.45
CA LYS A 66 6.47 -13.50 -5.10
C LYS A 66 4.97 -13.27 -4.91
N HIS A 67 4.43 -12.21 -5.48
CA HIS A 67 3.08 -11.71 -5.20
C HIS A 67 2.14 -11.72 -6.42
N GLY A 68 2.67 -11.99 -7.61
CA GLY A 68 1.99 -11.76 -8.86
C GLY A 68 1.98 -10.30 -9.31
N VAL A 69 1.44 -10.03 -10.49
CA VAL A 69 1.23 -8.68 -10.98
C VAL A 69 0.09 -8.04 -10.19
N MET A 70 0.23 -6.75 -9.87
CA MET A 70 -0.82 -5.98 -9.23
C MET A 70 -2.13 -6.09 -10.02
N PRO A 71 -3.27 -6.43 -9.40
CA PRO A 71 -4.54 -6.46 -10.10
C PRO A 71 -4.95 -5.06 -10.56
N LYS A 72 -5.47 -4.95 -11.79
CA LYS A 72 -5.98 -3.69 -12.32
C LYS A 72 -7.15 -3.19 -11.48
N GLN A 73 -7.09 -1.94 -11.06
CA GLN A 73 -8.12 -1.28 -10.25
C GLN A 73 -8.50 0.06 -10.88
N ALA A 74 -9.73 0.50 -10.62
CA ALA A 74 -10.18 1.84 -10.97
C ALA A 74 -9.85 2.82 -9.85
N PHE A 75 -9.20 3.91 -10.19
CA PHE A 75 -8.88 5.01 -9.27
C PHE A 75 -9.51 6.31 -9.75
N PRO A 76 -9.86 7.24 -8.85
CA PRO A 76 -10.30 8.56 -9.24
C PRO A 76 -9.24 9.25 -10.10
N LYS A 77 -9.69 10.00 -11.11
CA LYS A 77 -8.81 10.72 -12.03
C LYS A 77 -7.80 11.61 -11.29
N GLY A 78 -6.53 11.51 -11.62
CA GLY A 78 -5.45 12.29 -11.03
C GLY A 78 -5.05 11.89 -9.60
N SER A 79 -5.66 10.84 -9.02
CA SER A 79 -5.30 10.43 -7.64
C SER A 79 -3.95 9.73 -7.58
N ILE A 80 -3.61 8.95 -8.59
CA ILE A 80 -2.34 8.23 -8.63
C ILE A 80 -1.17 9.17 -8.82
N GLU A 81 -1.32 10.15 -9.72
CA GLU A 81 -0.32 11.20 -9.94
C GLU A 81 -0.05 11.98 -8.65
N LYS A 82 -1.09 12.37 -7.91
CA LYS A 82 -0.96 13.07 -6.63
C LYS A 82 -0.29 12.22 -5.56
N ILE A 83 -0.59 10.92 -5.52
CA ILE A 83 0.04 9.98 -4.59
C ILE A 83 1.52 9.81 -4.94
N ALA A 84 1.86 9.63 -6.20
CA ALA A 84 3.24 9.50 -6.64
C ALA A 84 4.03 10.80 -6.40
N ASP A 85 3.44 11.96 -6.70
CA ASP A 85 4.01 13.27 -6.41
C ASP A 85 4.34 13.43 -4.91
N PHE A 86 3.38 13.11 -4.04
CA PHE A 86 3.57 13.12 -2.60
C PHE A 86 4.66 12.13 -2.15
N MET A 87 4.67 10.93 -2.68
CA MET A 87 5.68 9.91 -2.36
C MET A 87 7.08 10.36 -2.74
N PHE A 88 7.24 11.11 -3.82
CA PHE A 88 8.54 11.65 -4.19
C PHE A 88 9.02 12.72 -3.22
N ASP A 89 8.17 13.68 -2.89
CA ASP A 89 8.54 14.84 -2.10
C ASP A 89 8.72 14.55 -0.60
N TYR A 90 7.97 13.56 -0.08
CA TYR A 90 7.89 13.33 1.36
C TYR A 90 8.30 11.91 1.75
N GLN A 91 8.86 11.80 2.95
CA GLN A 91 9.01 10.51 3.62
C GLN A 91 7.63 9.93 3.92
N ILE A 92 7.50 8.63 3.70
CA ILE A 92 6.26 7.88 3.92
C ILE A 92 6.49 6.82 5.00
N GLU A 93 5.40 6.29 5.55
CA GLU A 93 5.48 5.24 6.55
C GLU A 93 6.21 4.00 6.02
N GLU A 94 7.09 3.45 6.86
CA GLU A 94 7.88 2.25 6.53
C GLU A 94 7.77 1.19 7.63
N PRO A 95 7.81 -0.11 7.27
CA PRO A 95 7.89 -1.19 8.24
C PRO A 95 9.23 -1.13 9.01
N LYS A 96 9.21 -1.48 10.27
CA LYS A 96 10.41 -1.48 11.13
C LYS A 96 11.55 -2.37 10.60
N TRP A 97 11.22 -3.42 9.86
CA TRP A 97 12.18 -4.35 9.28
C TRP A 97 12.80 -3.85 7.96
N PHE A 98 12.22 -2.81 7.33
CA PHE A 98 12.59 -2.42 5.96
C PHE A 98 14.06 -1.99 5.84
N LYS A 99 14.56 -1.24 6.81
CA LYS A 99 15.98 -0.82 6.83
C LYS A 99 16.93 -2.02 6.78
N ALA A 100 16.75 -2.97 7.68
CA ALA A 100 17.60 -4.16 7.75
C ALA A 100 17.49 -5.01 6.47
N HIS A 101 16.29 -5.12 5.91
CA HIS A 101 16.04 -5.81 4.64
C HIS A 101 16.79 -5.14 3.47
N TRP A 102 16.70 -3.83 3.36
CA TRP A 102 17.36 -3.06 2.31
C TRP A 102 18.89 -3.21 2.37
N GLU A 103 19.48 -3.02 3.52
CA GLU A 103 20.92 -3.12 3.76
C GLU A 103 21.41 -4.57 3.58
N GLY A 104 20.63 -5.56 3.99
CA GLY A 104 20.93 -6.99 3.82
C GLY A 104 20.99 -7.45 2.35
N HIS A 105 20.40 -6.69 1.44
CA HIS A 105 20.51 -6.93 -0.01
C HIS A 105 21.71 -6.23 -0.67
N GLY A 106 22.69 -5.77 0.10
CA GLY A 106 23.93 -5.15 -0.40
C GLY A 106 23.75 -3.72 -0.87
N ASN A 107 22.67 -3.04 -0.45
CA ASN A 107 22.50 -1.62 -0.69
C ASN A 107 23.17 -0.80 0.43
N GLU A 108 23.41 0.47 0.17
CA GLU A 108 23.96 1.39 1.17
C GLU A 108 23.00 1.60 2.35
N ASN A 109 23.50 2.24 3.42
CA ASN A 109 22.72 2.59 4.59
C ASN A 109 21.40 3.25 4.21
N TRP A 110 20.30 2.67 4.69
CA TRP A 110 18.96 3.15 4.37
C TRP A 110 18.68 4.50 5.02
N ILE A 111 18.47 5.49 4.17
CA ILE A 111 17.91 6.80 4.54
C ILE A 111 16.84 7.12 3.52
N GLN A 112 15.58 7.15 3.96
CA GLN A 112 14.49 7.43 3.04
C GLN A 112 14.60 8.83 2.46
N SER A 113 14.56 8.94 1.14
CA SER A 113 14.53 10.22 0.41
C SER A 113 13.27 11.03 0.72
N GLY A 114 13.34 12.34 0.50
CA GLY A 114 12.22 13.28 0.70
C GLY A 114 12.19 13.96 2.07
N LYS A 115 11.30 14.95 2.20
CA LYS A 115 11.12 15.76 3.41
C LYS A 115 10.24 15.02 4.42
N LYS A 116 10.43 15.27 5.71
CA LYS A 116 9.46 14.85 6.73
C LYS A 116 8.11 15.52 6.46
N TYR A 117 7.06 14.70 6.31
CA TYR A 117 5.72 15.23 6.24
C TYR A 117 5.21 15.57 7.64
N VAL A 118 4.80 16.80 7.81
CA VAL A 118 4.11 17.26 9.02
C VAL A 118 2.67 17.53 8.62
N GLU A 119 1.77 16.71 9.10
CA GLU A 119 0.35 16.89 8.83
C GLU A 119 -0.11 18.22 9.41
N PRO A 120 -0.71 19.13 8.63
CA PRO A 120 -1.23 20.36 9.15
C PRO A 120 -2.32 20.04 10.20
N LYS A 121 -2.22 20.63 11.39
CA LYS A 121 -3.26 20.50 12.42
C LYS A 121 -4.57 21.04 11.88
N LYS A 122 -5.42 20.13 11.42
CA LYS A 122 -6.79 20.41 11.00
C LYS A 122 -7.73 19.92 12.10
N GLU A 123 -8.63 20.74 12.55
CA GLU A 123 -9.73 20.25 13.37
C GLU A 123 -10.56 19.26 12.55
N LYS A 124 -10.76 18.05 13.09
CA LYS A 124 -11.51 17.01 12.41
C LYS A 124 -12.97 17.45 12.29
N THR A 125 -13.45 17.53 11.07
CA THR A 125 -14.89 17.69 10.82
C THR A 125 -15.63 16.36 11.06
N TYR A 126 -16.96 16.39 11.20
CA TYR A 126 -17.76 15.16 11.25
C TYR A 126 -17.58 14.28 10.01
N ALA A 127 -17.34 14.88 8.85
CA ALA A 127 -17.04 14.16 7.62
C ALA A 127 -15.68 13.44 7.71
N ASP A 128 -14.65 14.08 8.28
CA ASP A 128 -13.33 13.46 8.51
C ASP A 128 -13.45 12.27 9.47
N ILE A 129 -14.21 12.41 10.54
CA ILE A 129 -14.47 11.35 11.53
C ILE A 129 -15.20 10.16 10.86
N SER A 130 -16.26 10.44 10.10
CA SER A 130 -17.03 9.41 9.40
C SER A 130 -16.17 8.66 8.38
N LEU A 131 -15.30 9.38 7.65
CA LEU A 131 -14.37 8.79 6.71
C LEU A 131 -13.34 7.89 7.42
N GLU A 132 -12.83 8.30 8.57
CA GLU A 132 -11.89 7.51 9.38
C GLU A 132 -12.51 6.17 9.82
N TYR A 133 -13.76 6.18 10.28
CA TYR A 133 -14.50 4.95 10.61
C TYR A 133 -14.70 4.05 9.39
N ALA A 134 -15.13 4.61 8.27
CA ALA A 134 -15.32 3.85 7.03
C ALA A 134 -14.02 3.22 6.52
N LEU A 135 -12.90 3.95 6.58
CA LEU A 135 -11.58 3.45 6.19
C LEU A 135 -11.06 2.39 7.17
N GLY A 136 -11.29 2.57 8.46
CA GLY A 136 -10.96 1.57 9.49
C GLY A 136 -11.68 0.25 9.24
N THR A 137 -12.97 0.31 8.99
CA THR A 137 -13.80 -0.86 8.64
C THR A 137 -13.33 -1.54 7.37
N LYS A 138 -13.11 -0.77 6.30
CA LYS A 138 -12.56 -1.27 5.03
C LYS A 138 -11.22 -1.99 5.23
N LYS A 139 -10.33 -1.44 6.05
CA LYS A 139 -9.01 -2.03 6.34
C LYS A 139 -9.15 -3.39 7.04
N VAL A 140 -10.02 -3.50 8.04
CA VAL A 140 -10.24 -4.74 8.78
C VAL A 140 -10.89 -5.81 7.90
N LEU A 141 -11.98 -5.46 7.22
CA LEU A 141 -12.67 -6.38 6.32
C LEU A 141 -11.76 -6.84 5.17
N GLY A 142 -11.07 -5.91 4.52
CA GLY A 142 -10.18 -6.22 3.41
C GLY A 142 -9.04 -7.14 3.79
N LYS A 143 -8.38 -6.89 4.93
CA LYS A 143 -7.30 -7.75 5.43
C LYS A 143 -7.79 -9.19 5.67
N ASN A 144 -8.93 -9.33 6.32
CA ASN A 144 -9.48 -10.65 6.64
C ASN A 144 -9.97 -11.38 5.38
N LEU A 145 -10.64 -10.68 4.46
CA LEU A 145 -11.10 -11.23 3.19
C LEU A 145 -9.93 -11.71 2.33
N MET A 146 -8.89 -10.89 2.18
CA MET A 146 -7.71 -11.28 1.41
C MET A 146 -6.97 -12.45 2.05
N GLY A 147 -6.89 -12.48 3.38
CA GLY A 147 -6.34 -13.62 4.09
C GLY A 147 -7.15 -14.92 3.87
N ALA A 148 -8.48 -14.82 3.79
CA ALA A 148 -9.34 -15.96 3.46
C ALA A 148 -9.12 -16.44 2.02
N ILE A 149 -9.04 -15.53 1.05
CA ILE A 149 -8.77 -15.86 -0.36
C ILE A 149 -7.42 -16.58 -0.51
N GLN A 150 -6.37 -16.04 0.11
CA GLN A 150 -5.03 -16.60 -0.02
C GLN A 150 -4.86 -17.96 0.65
N LYS A 151 -5.51 -18.17 1.81
CA LYS A 151 -5.35 -19.41 2.60
C LYS A 151 -6.31 -20.50 2.19
N LYS A 152 -7.50 -20.17 1.73
CA LYS A 152 -8.61 -21.12 1.56
C LYS A 152 -9.33 -21.00 0.21
N GLY A 153 -8.94 -20.05 -0.62
CA GLY A 153 -9.54 -19.81 -1.94
C GLY A 153 -10.83 -18.98 -1.93
N THR A 154 -11.36 -18.70 -3.10
CA THR A 154 -12.47 -17.76 -3.33
C THR A 154 -13.81 -18.22 -2.71
N LEU A 155 -14.05 -19.54 -2.70
CA LEU A 155 -15.31 -20.09 -2.16
C LEU A 155 -15.42 -19.85 -0.65
N GLU A 156 -14.34 -20.08 0.09
CA GLU A 156 -14.27 -19.81 1.53
C GLU A 156 -14.31 -18.31 1.84
N ALA A 157 -13.82 -17.47 0.94
CA ALA A 157 -13.92 -16.02 1.05
C ALA A 157 -15.37 -15.54 0.95
N LEU A 158 -16.22 -16.16 0.14
CA LEU A 158 -17.68 -15.89 0.10
C LEU A 158 -18.35 -16.25 1.44
N SER A 159 -18.01 -17.43 1.98
CA SER A 159 -18.51 -17.86 3.30
C SER A 159 -18.07 -16.91 4.40
N PHE A 160 -16.79 -16.46 4.37
CA PHE A 160 -16.28 -15.44 5.29
C PHE A 160 -17.09 -14.14 5.22
N CYS A 161 -17.38 -13.62 4.02
CA CYS A 161 -18.18 -12.41 3.87
C CYS A 161 -19.57 -12.55 4.47
N ASN A 162 -20.25 -13.68 4.25
CA ASN A 162 -21.58 -13.92 4.78
C ASN A 162 -21.63 -13.99 6.32
N ILE A 163 -20.61 -14.56 6.95
CA ILE A 163 -20.65 -14.87 8.38
C ILE A 163 -19.92 -13.79 9.21
N GLN A 164 -18.82 -13.25 8.71
CA GLN A 164 -17.89 -12.42 9.50
C GLN A 164 -17.95 -10.94 9.19
N ALA A 165 -18.50 -10.51 8.04
CA ALA A 165 -18.46 -9.11 7.64
C ALA A 165 -19.24 -8.22 8.62
N ILE A 166 -20.48 -8.61 9.00
CA ILE A 166 -21.30 -7.87 9.94
C ILE A 166 -20.68 -7.79 11.34
N PRO A 167 -20.28 -8.91 12.00
CA PRO A 167 -19.62 -8.86 13.31
C PRO A 167 -18.33 -8.01 13.32
N LEU A 168 -17.53 -8.06 12.25
CA LEU A 168 -16.33 -7.23 12.14
C LEU A 168 -16.65 -5.75 12.00
N THR A 169 -17.70 -5.41 11.25
CA THR A 169 -18.18 -4.02 11.12
C THR A 169 -18.70 -3.51 12.46
N ASP A 170 -19.52 -4.28 13.16
CA ASP A 170 -20.06 -3.93 14.47
C ASP A 170 -18.95 -3.73 15.51
N SER A 171 -17.90 -4.54 15.48
CA SER A 171 -16.74 -4.38 16.37
C SER A 171 -16.00 -3.05 16.19
N MET A 172 -16.16 -2.40 15.06
CA MET A 172 -15.56 -1.08 14.78
C MET A 172 -16.42 0.08 15.29
N SER A 173 -17.72 -0.12 15.46
CA SER A 173 -18.63 0.91 15.98
C SER A 173 -18.48 1.16 17.49
N THR A 174 -17.83 0.23 18.20
CA THR A 174 -17.64 0.29 19.66
C THR A 174 -16.26 0.80 20.09
N LYS A 175 -15.43 1.23 19.14
CA LYS A 175 -14.10 1.84 19.36
C LYS A 175 -14.14 3.34 19.15
#